data_99ffde542c0a98cc9b1860ce663ff528
#
_entry.id   99ffde542c0a98cc9b1860ce663ff528
#
_cell.length_a   1.000
_cell.length_b   1.000
_cell.length_c   1.000
_cell.angle_alpha   90.00
_cell.angle_beta   90.00
_cell.angle_gamma   90.00
#
_symmetry.space_group_name_H-M   'P 1'
#
loop_
_entity.id
_entity.type
_entity.pdbx_description
1 polymer ?
#
loop_
_entity_poly.entity_id
_entity_poly.type
_entity_poly.pdbx_seq_one_letter_code
_entity_poly.pdbx_strand_id
1 'polypeptide(L)'
;MARVTQRAKHARKGPRAARELNAVSRGRRSAGKKPPRRSGSPARTRAKSKSRARQHTFIASHHRPDAFEQGLRRYAHYRDLGIAGATGGMVRAHVIKMIPPCDPAEVSKRHFHDVEFQMVYVLKGWIKGEYEGAGVVTMREGSCWLQPPKIKHSVLDYSDDCELLEIIMPADFATVELE
;
A
#
# COMPACT_ATOMS: atom_id res chain seq x y z
N MET A 1 0.92 -45.64 -25.49
CA MET A 1 2.20 -45.38 -26.21
C MET A 1 2.74 -44.03 -25.75
N ALA A 2 3.92 -44.09 -25.17
CA ALA A 2 4.65 -42.95 -24.61
C ALA A 2 5.39 -42.19 -25.72
N ARG A 3 5.53 -40.86 -25.55
CA ARG A 3 6.74 -40.14 -26.03
C ARG A 3 7.05 -38.95 -25.16
N VAL A 4 8.20 -39.06 -24.53
CA VAL A 4 8.99 -38.02 -23.83
C VAL A 4 9.84 -37.29 -24.88
N THR A 5 10.12 -36.01 -24.65
CA THR A 5 11.30 -35.20 -25.02
C THR A 5 10.89 -33.71 -25.02
N GLN A 6 11.65 -32.69 -24.57
CA GLN A 6 13.06 -32.54 -24.26
C GLN A 6 13.28 -31.27 -23.41
N ARG A 7 14.30 -31.34 -22.57
CA ARG A 7 14.91 -30.26 -21.79
C ARG A 7 15.70 -29.31 -22.69
N ALA A 8 15.58 -28.02 -22.52
CA ALA A 8 16.57 -27.07 -23.03
C ALA A 8 17.12 -26.22 -21.87
N LYS A 9 18.40 -26.41 -21.58
CA LYS A 9 19.24 -25.56 -20.73
C LYS A 9 19.67 -24.33 -21.54
N HIS A 10 19.57 -23.14 -20.98
CA HIS A 10 20.32 -21.98 -21.51
C HIS A 10 21.11 -21.30 -20.41
N ALA A 11 22.39 -21.12 -20.71
CA ALA A 11 23.46 -20.68 -19.85
C ALA A 11 23.44 -19.16 -19.59
N ARG A 12 23.93 -18.82 -18.41
CA ARG A 12 24.26 -17.45 -17.97
C ARG A 12 25.47 -16.89 -18.70
N LYS A 13 25.41 -15.63 -19.15
CA LYS A 13 26.59 -14.79 -19.40
C LYS A 13 26.34 -13.40 -18.81
N GLY A 14 27.11 -13.05 -17.79
CA GLY A 14 27.21 -11.70 -17.28
C GLY A 14 28.31 -10.90 -17.98
N PRO A 15 28.23 -9.57 -18.04
CA PRO A 15 29.34 -8.75 -18.50
C PRO A 15 30.23 -8.26 -17.34
N ARG A 16 31.53 -8.28 -17.63
CA ARG A 16 32.67 -7.83 -16.84
C ARG A 16 32.68 -6.32 -16.67
N ALA A 17 33.04 -5.87 -15.47
CA ALA A 17 33.42 -4.50 -15.16
C ALA A 17 34.78 -4.15 -15.77
N ALA A 18 34.85 -2.99 -16.42
CA ALA A 18 36.10 -2.33 -16.78
C ALA A 18 36.48 -1.31 -15.72
N ARG A 19 37.71 -1.46 -15.20
CA ARG A 19 38.42 -0.52 -14.32
C ARG A 19 39.13 0.48 -15.21
N GLU A 20 38.96 1.77 -14.99
CA GLU A 20 39.90 2.78 -15.42
C GLU A 20 40.50 3.50 -14.22
N LEU A 21 41.81 3.41 -14.16
CA LEU A 21 42.73 4.18 -13.31
C LEU A 21 43.01 5.51 -13.97
N ASN A 22 42.91 6.60 -13.27
CA ASN A 22 43.66 7.80 -13.70
C ASN A 22 44.29 8.56 -12.54
N ALA A 23 45.45 9.04 -12.88
CA ALA A 23 46.60 9.36 -12.12
C ALA A 23 46.55 10.70 -11.33
N VAL A 24 47.34 10.69 -10.32
CA VAL A 24 47.95 11.74 -9.49
C VAL A 24 48.39 13.01 -10.25
N SER A 25 48.03 14.19 -9.73
CA SER A 25 48.86 15.39 -9.88
C SER A 25 49.03 16.12 -8.55
N ARG A 26 50.30 16.28 -8.16
CA ARG A 26 50.76 17.04 -7.01
C ARG A 26 50.77 18.53 -7.31
N GLY A 27 50.17 19.34 -6.46
CA GLY A 27 50.16 20.80 -6.54
C GLY A 27 50.30 21.49 -5.17
N ARG A 28 51.48 21.90 -4.86
CA ARG A 28 52.02 23.01 -4.02
C ARG A 28 51.16 23.55 -2.86
N ARG A 29 51.83 23.57 -1.70
CA ARG A 29 51.51 24.28 -0.44
C ARG A 29 51.50 25.80 -0.67
N SER A 30 50.50 26.50 -0.13
CA SER A 30 50.57 27.89 0.26
C SER A 30 49.98 28.09 1.63
N ALA A 31 50.77 28.70 2.50
CA ALA A 31 50.37 29.05 3.87
C ALA A 31 49.39 30.22 3.86
N GLY A 32 48.22 30.07 4.43
CA GLY A 32 47.18 31.09 4.51
C GLY A 32 46.50 31.08 5.89
N LYS A 33 46.65 32.21 6.56
CA LYS A 33 46.19 32.75 7.84
C LYS A 33 44.90 32.09 8.41
N LYS A 34 44.93 31.73 9.73
CA LYS A 34 43.77 31.37 10.54
C LYS A 34 42.74 32.50 10.57
N PRO A 35 41.45 32.22 10.33
CA PRO A 35 40.37 33.15 10.65
C PRO A 35 40.00 33.03 12.16
N PRO A 36 39.40 34.10 12.75
CA PRO A 36 39.12 34.17 14.17
C PRO A 36 38.00 33.18 14.59
N ARG A 37 38.14 32.64 15.81
CA ARG A 37 37.16 31.81 16.48
C ARG A 37 35.82 32.55 16.57
N ARG A 38 34.80 32.07 15.88
CA ARG A 38 33.40 32.44 16.12
C ARG A 38 32.94 31.69 17.39
N SER A 39 32.45 32.46 18.34
CA SER A 39 31.77 32.03 19.54
C SER A 39 30.65 31.08 19.22
N GLY A 40 30.62 29.90 19.86
CA GLY A 40 29.62 28.87 19.64
C GLY A 40 28.23 29.32 20.07
N SER A 41 27.31 29.26 19.15
CA SER A 41 25.86 29.25 19.47
C SER A 41 25.53 27.94 20.20
N PRO A 42 24.72 27.97 21.25
CA PRO A 42 24.34 26.75 21.95
C PRO A 42 23.51 25.86 21.00
N ALA A 43 23.98 24.63 20.84
CA ALA A 43 23.24 23.60 20.11
C ALA A 43 21.85 23.44 20.76
N ARG A 44 20.81 23.86 20.04
CA ARG A 44 19.43 23.53 20.40
C ARG A 44 19.28 22.02 20.37
N THR A 45 19.37 21.40 21.51
CA THR A 45 19.01 20.00 21.71
C THR A 45 17.53 19.86 21.32
N ARG A 46 17.31 19.32 20.14
CA ARG A 46 15.98 18.91 19.67
C ARG A 46 15.50 17.80 20.62
N ALA A 47 14.67 18.19 21.58
CA ALA A 47 14.01 17.25 22.47
C ALA A 47 13.29 16.22 21.59
N LYS A 48 13.76 14.97 21.63
CA LYS A 48 13.02 13.83 21.05
C LYS A 48 11.74 13.74 21.85
N SER A 49 10.62 14.19 21.27
CA SER A 49 9.31 13.91 21.84
C SER A 49 9.20 12.39 21.91
N LYS A 50 9.17 11.83 23.10
CA LYS A 50 8.83 10.42 23.31
C LYS A 50 7.39 10.30 22.81
N SER A 51 7.19 9.74 21.61
CA SER A 51 5.86 9.38 21.16
C SER A 51 5.28 8.45 22.23
N ARG A 52 4.23 8.91 22.90
CA ARG A 52 3.51 8.09 23.86
C ARG A 52 3.03 6.87 23.08
N ALA A 53 3.52 5.68 23.42
CA ALA A 53 3.11 4.45 22.77
C ALA A 53 1.58 4.40 22.78
N ARG A 54 0.97 4.27 21.59
CA ARG A 54 -0.49 4.15 21.50
C ARG A 54 -0.89 2.88 22.21
N GLN A 55 -1.80 3.02 23.16
CA GLN A 55 -2.29 1.88 23.94
C GLN A 55 -3.34 1.16 23.11
N HIS A 56 -3.06 -0.08 22.74
CA HIS A 56 -4.03 -0.93 22.04
C HIS A 56 -4.88 -1.68 23.06
N THR A 57 -6.14 -1.88 22.72
CA THR A 57 -7.08 -2.66 23.53
C THR A 57 -7.47 -3.93 22.79
N PHE A 58 -7.71 -5.01 23.54
CA PHE A 58 -8.20 -6.23 22.94
C PHE A 58 -9.64 -6.04 22.45
N ILE A 59 -9.92 -6.51 21.23
CA ILE A 59 -11.27 -6.57 20.65
C ILE A 59 -11.45 -7.87 19.88
N ALA A 60 -12.66 -8.43 19.91
CA ALA A 60 -13.10 -9.53 19.06
C ALA A 60 -14.39 -9.10 18.35
N SER A 61 -14.40 -9.14 17.02
CA SER A 61 -15.57 -8.83 16.20
C SER A 61 -16.10 -10.10 15.56
N HIS A 62 -17.30 -10.51 15.95
CA HIS A 62 -17.94 -11.69 15.39
C HIS A 62 -18.84 -11.33 14.21
N HIS A 63 -18.97 -12.28 13.26
CA HIS A 63 -19.85 -12.08 12.12
C HIS A 63 -21.32 -11.93 12.56
N ARG A 64 -21.96 -10.90 12.03
CA ARG A 64 -23.39 -10.65 12.16
C ARG A 64 -23.93 -10.16 10.83
N PRO A 65 -24.94 -10.80 10.24
CA PRO A 65 -25.51 -10.39 8.94
C PRO A 65 -26.08 -8.98 8.96
N ASP A 66 -26.61 -8.54 10.11
CA ASP A 66 -27.20 -7.21 10.33
C ASP A 66 -26.17 -6.09 10.63
N ALA A 67 -24.89 -6.42 10.70
CA ALA A 67 -23.82 -5.46 11.01
C ALA A 67 -23.20 -4.77 9.77
N PHE A 68 -23.77 -5.00 8.59
CA PHE A 68 -23.34 -4.34 7.36
C PHE A 68 -24.15 -3.06 7.15
N GLU A 69 -23.46 -1.95 6.99
CA GLU A 69 -24.03 -0.62 6.81
C GLU A 69 -23.63 -0.03 5.45
N GLN A 70 -24.48 0.86 4.93
CA GLN A 70 -24.14 1.64 3.74
C GLN A 70 -22.94 2.54 4.05
N GLY A 71 -21.90 2.48 3.21
CA GLY A 71 -20.72 3.32 3.35
C GLY A 71 -20.59 4.36 2.24
N LEU A 72 -19.33 4.72 1.94
CA LEU A 72 -19.00 5.73 0.93
C LEU A 72 -19.50 5.34 -0.47
N ARG A 73 -19.42 4.07 -0.83
CA ARG A 73 -19.78 3.56 -2.16
C ARG A 73 -21.19 2.96 -2.15
N ARG A 74 -22.03 3.39 -3.09
CA ARG A 74 -23.41 2.88 -3.20
C ARG A 74 -23.48 1.39 -3.56
N TYR A 75 -22.44 0.88 -4.19
CA TYR A 75 -22.32 -0.52 -4.64
C TYR A 75 -21.70 -1.45 -3.59
N ALA A 76 -21.55 -0.98 -2.33
CA ALA A 76 -20.94 -1.77 -1.27
C ALA A 76 -21.53 -1.47 0.11
N HIS A 77 -21.68 -2.50 0.92
CA HIS A 77 -21.91 -2.40 2.36
C HIS A 77 -20.65 -2.74 3.15
N TYR A 78 -20.51 -2.12 4.31
CA TYR A 78 -19.30 -2.20 5.12
C TYR A 78 -19.63 -2.69 6.53
N ARG A 79 -18.87 -3.65 7.02
CA ARG A 79 -18.90 -4.08 8.42
C ARG A 79 -17.60 -3.68 9.10
N ASP A 80 -17.64 -2.68 9.97
CA ASP A 80 -16.48 -2.28 10.78
C ASP A 80 -16.13 -3.39 11.79
N LEU A 81 -14.84 -3.71 11.91
CA LEU A 81 -14.31 -4.69 12.84
C LEU A 81 -13.89 -4.07 14.19
N GLY A 82 -14.08 -2.76 14.38
CA GLY A 82 -13.74 -2.04 15.61
C GLY A 82 -12.25 -1.79 15.83
N ILE A 83 -11.40 -2.15 14.86
CA ILE A 83 -9.94 -2.06 14.98
C ILE A 83 -9.47 -0.62 15.10
N ALA A 84 -10.17 0.33 14.47
CA ALA A 84 -9.83 1.75 14.56
C ALA A 84 -9.90 2.25 16.01
N GLY A 85 -10.97 1.96 16.73
CA GLY A 85 -11.11 2.29 18.15
C GLY A 85 -10.07 1.60 19.00
N ALA A 86 -9.87 0.29 18.79
CA ALA A 86 -8.92 -0.52 19.56
C ALA A 86 -7.45 -0.10 19.38
N THR A 87 -7.11 0.55 18.28
CA THR A 87 -5.74 1.02 17.95
C THR A 87 -5.55 2.53 18.08
N GLY A 88 -6.56 3.25 18.61
CA GLY A 88 -6.51 4.71 18.71
C GLY A 88 -6.35 5.40 17.35
N GLY A 89 -7.03 4.90 16.32
CA GLY A 89 -7.04 5.47 14.97
C GLY A 89 -5.83 5.08 14.11
N MET A 90 -5.03 4.11 14.54
CA MET A 90 -3.87 3.68 13.76
C MET A 90 -4.27 2.84 12.55
N VAL A 91 -5.17 1.88 12.73
CA VAL A 91 -5.58 0.92 11.69
C VAL A 91 -7.09 0.86 11.62
N ARG A 92 -7.65 0.91 10.43
CA ARG A 92 -9.04 0.48 10.14
C ARG A 92 -9.00 -0.92 9.51
N ALA A 93 -9.91 -1.77 9.93
CA ALA A 93 -10.19 -3.02 9.24
C ALA A 93 -11.70 -3.18 9.12
N HIS A 94 -12.19 -3.51 7.93
CA HIS A 94 -13.59 -3.76 7.69
C HIS A 94 -13.79 -4.86 6.64
N VAL A 95 -14.93 -5.51 6.69
CA VAL A 95 -15.39 -6.38 5.61
C VAL A 95 -16.29 -5.57 4.68
N ILE A 96 -15.99 -5.63 3.40
CA ILE A 96 -16.76 -5.01 2.33
C ILE A 96 -17.57 -6.11 1.65
N LYS A 97 -18.87 -5.94 1.56
CA LYS A 97 -19.77 -6.81 0.80
C LYS A 97 -20.28 -6.06 -0.41
N MET A 98 -20.00 -6.57 -1.60
CA MET A 98 -20.45 -5.95 -2.84
C MET A 98 -21.94 -6.19 -3.03
N ILE A 99 -22.64 -5.21 -3.61
CA ILE A 99 -24.10 -5.24 -3.86
C ILE A 99 -24.34 -5.62 -5.31
N PRO A 100 -24.95 -6.79 -5.58
CA PRO A 100 -25.27 -7.20 -6.94
C PRO A 100 -26.56 -6.51 -7.48
N PRO A 101 -26.69 -6.42 -8.83
CA PRO A 101 -25.65 -6.71 -9.82
C PRO A 101 -24.60 -5.60 -9.90
N CYS A 102 -23.42 -5.93 -10.41
CA CYS A 102 -22.39 -4.91 -10.68
C CYS A 102 -22.90 -3.92 -11.74
N ASP A 103 -22.86 -2.63 -11.43
CA ASP A 103 -23.11 -1.56 -12.40
C ASP A 103 -21.78 -0.92 -12.81
N PRO A 104 -21.29 -1.16 -14.04
CA PRO A 104 -20.01 -0.61 -14.50
C PRO A 104 -19.95 0.91 -14.45
N ALA A 105 -21.07 1.63 -14.62
CA ALA A 105 -21.10 3.09 -14.55
C ALA A 105 -20.85 3.62 -13.13
N GLU A 106 -21.26 2.87 -12.11
CA GLU A 106 -21.06 3.24 -10.72
C GLU A 106 -19.66 2.87 -10.20
N VAL A 107 -19.12 1.72 -10.62
CA VAL A 107 -17.87 1.18 -10.04
C VAL A 107 -16.61 1.69 -10.71
N SER A 108 -16.67 2.07 -12.02
CA SER A 108 -15.46 2.41 -12.80
C SER A 108 -14.89 3.80 -12.54
N LYS A 109 -15.38 4.51 -11.54
CA LYS A 109 -14.84 5.83 -11.14
C LYS A 109 -13.41 5.70 -10.65
N ARG A 110 -12.47 6.27 -11.41
CA ARG A 110 -11.05 6.25 -11.08
C ARG A 110 -10.77 7.11 -9.85
N HIS A 111 -10.03 6.59 -8.90
CA HIS A 111 -9.73 7.27 -7.65
C HIS A 111 -8.42 6.77 -7.03
N PHE A 112 -7.98 7.44 -5.96
CA PHE A 112 -6.92 6.96 -5.10
C PHE A 112 -7.24 7.25 -3.62
N HIS A 113 -6.54 6.58 -2.73
CA HIS A 113 -6.60 6.81 -1.28
C HIS A 113 -5.31 7.45 -0.79
N ASP A 114 -5.42 8.49 0.05
CA ASP A 114 -4.27 9.10 0.73
C ASP A 114 -3.99 8.34 2.02
N VAL A 115 -3.28 7.25 1.89
CA VAL A 115 -2.99 6.27 2.94
C VAL A 115 -1.49 6.02 3.05
N GLU A 116 -1.04 5.48 4.18
CA GLU A 116 0.31 4.98 4.36
C GLU A 116 0.41 3.48 3.99
N PHE A 117 -0.68 2.76 4.20
CA PHE A 117 -0.79 1.33 3.90
C PHE A 117 -2.24 0.98 3.57
N GLN A 118 -2.43 0.13 2.56
CA GLN A 118 -3.74 -0.46 2.23
C GLN A 118 -3.54 -1.85 1.66
N MET A 119 -4.17 -2.83 2.28
CA MET A 119 -4.17 -4.21 1.85
C MET A 119 -5.60 -4.71 1.70
N VAL A 120 -5.87 -5.48 0.66
CA VAL A 120 -7.17 -6.11 0.44
C VAL A 120 -6.98 -7.61 0.26
N TYR A 121 -7.91 -8.38 0.83
CA TYR A 121 -7.97 -9.84 0.71
C TYR A 121 -9.38 -10.26 0.28
N VAL A 122 -9.50 -11.13 -0.72
CA VAL A 122 -10.79 -11.68 -1.16
C VAL A 122 -11.21 -12.80 -0.24
N LEU A 123 -12.28 -12.58 0.51
CA LEU A 123 -12.87 -13.57 1.41
C LEU A 123 -13.81 -14.54 0.67
N LYS A 124 -14.49 -14.03 -0.38
CA LYS A 124 -15.46 -14.80 -1.17
C LYS A 124 -15.62 -14.20 -2.56
N GLY A 125 -15.88 -15.07 -3.55
CA GLY A 125 -16.12 -14.66 -4.93
C GLY A 125 -14.88 -14.10 -5.64
N TRP A 126 -15.08 -13.04 -6.43
CA TRP A 126 -13.99 -12.38 -7.16
C TRP A 126 -14.29 -10.90 -7.39
N ILE A 127 -13.22 -10.13 -7.60
CA ILE A 127 -13.27 -8.73 -8.01
C ILE A 127 -12.25 -8.47 -9.12
N LYS A 128 -12.62 -7.63 -10.09
CA LYS A 128 -11.79 -7.19 -11.19
C LYS A 128 -11.56 -5.69 -11.08
N GLY A 129 -10.32 -5.26 -11.11
CA GLY A 129 -9.96 -3.85 -11.04
C GLY A 129 -8.87 -3.49 -12.04
N GLU A 130 -8.73 -2.20 -12.31
CA GLU A 130 -7.63 -1.62 -13.06
C GLU A 130 -6.75 -0.80 -12.12
N TYR A 131 -5.45 -1.03 -12.16
CA TYR A 131 -4.46 -0.42 -11.28
C TYR A 131 -3.35 0.26 -12.09
N GLU A 132 -2.99 1.48 -11.72
CA GLU A 132 -1.89 2.22 -12.36
C GLU A 132 -0.59 1.40 -12.31
N GLY A 133 0.01 1.19 -13.50
CA GLY A 133 1.24 0.42 -13.65
C GLY A 133 1.09 -1.11 -13.66
N ALA A 134 -0.05 -1.65 -13.22
CA ALA A 134 -0.32 -3.09 -13.24
C ALA A 134 -1.38 -3.50 -14.26
N GLY A 135 -2.21 -2.54 -14.74
CA GLY A 135 -3.31 -2.81 -15.67
C GLY A 135 -4.48 -3.51 -15.01
N VAL A 136 -5.22 -4.29 -15.80
CA VAL A 136 -6.42 -4.99 -15.35
C VAL A 136 -6.06 -6.33 -14.69
N VAL A 137 -6.50 -6.51 -13.45
CA VAL A 137 -6.26 -7.72 -12.66
C VAL A 137 -7.58 -8.24 -12.10
N THR A 138 -7.78 -9.56 -12.13
CA THR A 138 -8.89 -10.24 -11.45
C THR A 138 -8.35 -10.99 -10.24
N MET A 139 -8.81 -10.61 -9.06
CA MET A 139 -8.52 -11.25 -7.79
C MET A 139 -9.69 -12.17 -7.42
N ARG A 140 -9.38 -13.41 -7.02
CA ARG A 140 -10.34 -14.44 -6.64
C ARG A 140 -10.22 -14.74 -5.15
N GLU A 141 -11.14 -15.52 -4.62
CA GLU A 141 -11.08 -16.02 -3.25
C GLU A 141 -9.66 -16.49 -2.89
N GLY A 142 -9.14 -16.04 -1.75
CA GLY A 142 -7.77 -16.29 -1.31
C GLY A 142 -6.72 -15.32 -1.88
N SER A 143 -7.06 -14.48 -2.86
CA SER A 143 -6.13 -13.47 -3.37
C SER A 143 -5.94 -12.32 -2.37
N CYS A 144 -4.68 -11.83 -2.30
CA CYS A 144 -4.31 -10.66 -1.51
C CYS A 144 -3.49 -9.70 -2.36
N TRP A 145 -3.72 -8.41 -2.21
CA TRP A 145 -2.87 -7.40 -2.84
C TRP A 145 -2.65 -6.17 -1.97
N LEU A 146 -1.52 -5.54 -2.17
CA LEU A 146 -1.19 -4.24 -1.62
C LEU A 146 -1.60 -3.16 -2.62
N GLN A 147 -2.26 -2.13 -2.14
CA GLN A 147 -2.46 -0.88 -2.87
C GLN A 147 -1.46 0.17 -2.35
N PRO A 148 -0.39 0.48 -3.09
CA PRO A 148 0.54 1.52 -2.69
C PRO A 148 -0.15 2.86 -2.45
N PRO A 149 0.37 3.72 -1.57
CA PRO A 149 -0.17 5.05 -1.37
C PRO A 149 -0.42 5.80 -2.68
N LYS A 150 -1.62 6.34 -2.83
CA LYS A 150 -2.05 7.13 -4.00
C LYS A 150 -2.05 6.41 -5.34
N ILE A 151 -1.97 5.08 -5.37
CA ILE A 151 -2.16 4.32 -6.62
C ILE A 151 -3.55 4.60 -7.18
N LYS A 152 -3.60 5.05 -8.44
CA LYS A 152 -4.87 5.29 -9.12
C LYS A 152 -5.45 3.96 -9.58
N HIS A 153 -6.70 3.74 -9.22
CA HIS A 153 -7.37 2.49 -9.54
C HIS A 153 -8.87 2.70 -9.71
N SER A 154 -9.52 1.69 -10.28
CA SER A 154 -10.98 1.59 -10.37
C SER A 154 -11.41 0.14 -10.25
N VAL A 155 -12.58 -0.10 -9.70
CA VAL A 155 -13.27 -1.37 -9.80
C VAL A 155 -13.93 -1.44 -11.18
N LEU A 156 -13.85 -2.58 -11.84
CA LEU A 156 -14.45 -2.79 -13.14
C LEU A 156 -15.64 -3.77 -13.10
N ASP A 157 -15.52 -4.78 -12.22
CA ASP A 157 -16.53 -5.82 -12.11
C ASP A 157 -16.32 -6.66 -10.84
N TYR A 158 -17.36 -7.41 -10.41
CA TYR A 158 -17.29 -8.33 -9.28
C TYR A 158 -18.40 -9.37 -9.34
N SER A 159 -18.20 -10.50 -8.64
CA SER A 159 -19.24 -11.54 -8.49
C SER A 159 -20.32 -11.11 -7.50
N ASP A 160 -21.54 -11.65 -7.66
CA ASP A 160 -22.69 -11.34 -6.82
C ASP A 160 -22.47 -11.64 -5.33
N ASP A 161 -21.56 -12.55 -5.02
CA ASP A 161 -21.21 -12.97 -3.67
C ASP A 161 -19.88 -12.41 -3.15
N CYS A 162 -19.33 -11.39 -3.83
CA CYS A 162 -18.02 -10.86 -3.51
C CYS A 162 -17.97 -10.22 -2.11
N GLU A 163 -17.06 -10.74 -1.28
CA GLU A 163 -16.71 -10.17 0.03
C GLU A 163 -15.19 -9.99 0.14
N LEU A 164 -14.77 -8.85 0.68
CA LEU A 164 -13.38 -8.46 0.82
C LEU A 164 -13.07 -8.10 2.27
N LEU A 165 -11.88 -8.42 2.75
CA LEU A 165 -11.31 -7.79 3.94
C LEU A 165 -10.36 -6.69 3.49
N GLU A 166 -10.57 -5.47 3.98
CA GLU A 166 -9.68 -4.35 3.73
C GLU A 166 -9.05 -3.86 5.03
N ILE A 167 -7.73 -3.62 5.01
CA ILE A 167 -6.94 -3.10 6.12
C ILE A 167 -6.21 -1.84 5.66
N ILE A 168 -6.40 -0.73 6.38
CA ILE A 168 -5.95 0.60 6.00
C ILE A 168 -5.25 1.30 7.16
N MET A 169 -4.18 2.05 6.85
CA MET A 169 -3.49 2.93 7.78
C MET A 169 -3.23 4.31 7.12
N PRO A 170 -3.49 5.42 7.83
CA PRO A 170 -4.22 5.52 9.10
C PRO A 170 -5.71 5.14 8.94
N ALA A 171 -6.41 4.97 10.07
CA ALA A 171 -7.84 4.62 10.07
C ALA A 171 -8.73 5.72 9.47
N ASP A 172 -8.32 6.96 9.57
CA ASP A 172 -8.95 8.12 8.94
C ASP A 172 -8.09 8.55 7.74
N PHE A 173 -8.68 8.52 6.56
CA PHE A 173 -8.00 8.78 5.29
C PHE A 173 -8.95 9.44 4.27
N ALA A 174 -8.37 10.15 3.33
CA ALA A 174 -9.11 10.76 2.22
C ALA A 174 -9.16 9.84 1.01
N THR A 175 -10.31 9.80 0.33
CA THR A 175 -10.47 9.24 -1.01
C THR A 175 -10.64 10.40 -2.00
N VAL A 176 -9.84 10.41 -3.05
CA VAL A 176 -9.84 11.44 -4.10
C VAL A 176 -10.31 10.83 -5.40
N GLU A 177 -11.47 11.24 -5.89
CA GLU A 177 -11.97 10.87 -7.22
C GLU A 177 -11.25 11.69 -8.29
N LEU A 178 -10.96 11.04 -9.42
CA LEU A 178 -10.31 11.64 -10.57
C LEU A 178 -11.35 11.85 -11.67
N GLU A 179 -11.28 13.00 -12.33
CA GLU A 179 -12.11 13.32 -13.52
C GLU A 179 -11.67 12.51 -14.74
#